data_6634b1c798f171c8b86b5edea7b2c96d
#
_entry.id   6634b1c798f171c8b86b5edea7b2c96d
#
_cell.length_a   1.000
_cell.length_b   1.000
_cell.length_c   1.000
_cell.angle_alpha   90.00
_cell.angle_beta   90.00
_cell.angle_gamma   90.00
#
_symmetry.space_group_name_H-M   'P 1'
#
loop_
_entity.id
_entity.type
_entity.pdbx_description
1 polymer ?
#
loop_
_entity_poly.entity_id
_entity_poly.type
_entity_poly.pdbx_seq_one_letter_code
_entity_poly.pdbx_strand_id
1 'polypeptide(L)'
;MTEMTVEAMPKKGVTGTTLKIIAIVAMFIDHFAAIFLECYLNEMTLRYPEAVGNAAELMKHPGLMYGSLIMLVMRAIGRFGFPIFAFLLVEGFMHTRSVKKYALNLGIFALISELPFNLGFARSLFYIHYQNVFFTLLLGLLCLWCISEFGEKRQWSPKLVPLYYVAAAILGAIVGFELTKAELISMFTTVLYGNRLIATGISAVIGLIVMAILGRKFDAAAKNRFTFTVLPIAVFAAVAYFLQTDYADFGVLTIVIMYLLRNSRTKAFGWGCGLLTLMSPLEAFAFLMMIPISKYNGERGKKMNKYFFYAFYPVHIGLIYLLTLLVGFTTFSLGF
;
A
#
# COMPACT_ATOMS: atom_id res chain seq x y z
N MET A 1 -51.90 14.79 2.34
CA MET A 1 -51.27 13.59 1.72
C MET A 1 -49.84 13.60 2.12
N THR A 2 -49.47 12.77 3.07
CA THR A 2 -48.08 12.62 3.58
C THR A 2 -47.39 11.71 2.57
N GLU A 3 -46.43 12.24 1.82
CA GLU A 3 -45.53 11.43 1.00
C GLU A 3 -44.75 10.50 1.91
N MET A 4 -45.10 9.23 1.91
CA MET A 4 -44.27 8.18 2.49
C MET A 4 -42.99 8.09 1.63
N THR A 5 -41.88 8.62 2.14
CA THR A 5 -40.55 8.33 1.60
C THR A 5 -40.33 6.83 1.70
N VAL A 6 -40.38 6.13 0.59
CA VAL A 6 -40.00 4.72 0.50
C VAL A 6 -38.50 4.66 0.81
N GLU A 7 -38.14 4.29 2.04
CA GLU A 7 -36.74 3.96 2.36
C GLU A 7 -36.30 2.80 1.45
N ALA A 8 -35.40 3.08 0.54
CA ALA A 8 -34.85 2.06 -0.34
C ALA A 8 -34.20 0.96 0.52
N MET A 9 -34.68 -0.28 0.36
CA MET A 9 -34.09 -1.42 1.08
C MET A 9 -32.58 -1.48 0.91
N PRO A 10 -31.80 -1.71 1.98
CA PRO A 10 -30.35 -1.78 1.90
C PRO A 10 -29.95 -2.89 0.94
N LYS A 11 -29.05 -2.59 0.01
CA LYS A 11 -28.52 -3.57 -0.93
C LYS A 11 -27.83 -4.69 -0.17
N LYS A 12 -28.19 -5.94 -0.44
CA LYS A 12 -27.49 -7.11 0.12
C LYS A 12 -26.01 -7.09 -0.30
N GLY A 13 -25.11 -7.43 0.62
CA GLY A 13 -23.68 -7.51 0.33
C GLY A 13 -22.79 -6.94 1.42
N VAL A 14 -21.49 -6.89 1.13
CA VAL A 14 -20.47 -6.34 2.01
C VAL A 14 -20.48 -4.81 1.91
N THR A 15 -20.45 -4.11 3.03
CA THR A 15 -20.43 -2.64 3.07
C THR A 15 -19.02 -2.09 3.28
N GLY A 16 -18.81 -0.79 3.00
CA GLY A 16 -17.54 -0.11 3.26
C GLY A 16 -17.14 -0.16 4.74
N THR A 17 -18.10 -0.10 5.66
CA THR A 17 -17.82 -0.26 7.10
C THR A 17 -17.34 -1.68 7.44
N THR A 18 -17.93 -2.71 6.85
CA THR A 18 -17.47 -4.10 7.01
C THR A 18 -16.04 -4.28 6.51
N LEU A 19 -15.72 -3.75 5.32
CA LEU A 19 -14.34 -3.78 4.79
C LEU A 19 -13.35 -3.07 5.72
N LYS A 20 -13.71 -1.92 6.27
CA LYS A 20 -12.87 -1.20 7.25
C LYS A 20 -12.61 -2.05 8.51
N ILE A 21 -13.63 -2.73 9.01
CA ILE A 21 -13.47 -3.60 10.19
C ILE A 21 -12.52 -4.76 9.87
N ILE A 22 -12.67 -5.41 8.72
CA ILE A 22 -11.75 -6.46 8.28
C ILE A 22 -10.31 -5.91 8.23
N ALA A 23 -10.13 -4.74 7.63
CA ALA A 23 -8.81 -4.12 7.48
C ALA A 23 -8.15 -3.77 8.82
N ILE A 24 -8.89 -3.17 9.78
CA ILE A 24 -8.32 -2.83 11.11
C ILE A 24 -8.03 -4.06 11.95
N VAL A 25 -8.83 -5.14 11.84
CA VAL A 25 -8.55 -6.41 12.54
C VAL A 25 -7.29 -7.06 11.97
N ALA A 26 -7.18 -7.14 10.64
CA ALA A 26 -5.98 -7.66 9.98
C ALA A 26 -4.73 -6.85 10.35
N MET A 27 -4.84 -5.51 10.33
CA MET A 27 -3.75 -4.61 10.71
C MET A 27 -3.33 -4.77 12.18
N PHE A 28 -4.30 -4.96 13.11
CA PHE A 28 -3.99 -5.23 14.51
C PHE A 28 -3.21 -6.54 14.67
N ILE A 29 -3.63 -7.61 13.98
CA ILE A 29 -2.96 -8.91 13.99
C ILE A 29 -1.53 -8.78 13.45
N ASP A 30 -1.36 -8.05 12.33
CA ASP A 30 -0.05 -7.79 11.73
C ASP A 30 0.89 -7.05 12.69
N HIS A 31 0.42 -5.95 13.27
CA HIS A 31 1.25 -5.12 14.16
C HIS A 31 1.55 -5.82 15.48
N PHE A 32 0.64 -6.65 15.98
CA PHE A 32 0.93 -7.49 17.14
C PHE A 32 2.05 -8.49 16.84
N ALA A 33 2.02 -9.10 15.65
CA ALA A 33 3.10 -9.96 15.19
C ALA A 33 4.42 -9.20 15.04
N ALA A 34 4.40 -8.07 14.33
CA ALA A 34 5.60 -7.30 13.99
C ALA A 34 6.21 -6.53 15.18
N ILE A 35 5.46 -6.22 16.24
CA ILE A 35 5.98 -5.45 17.38
C ILE A 35 6.20 -6.33 18.60
N PHE A 36 5.22 -7.18 18.94
CA PHE A 36 5.28 -7.99 20.15
C PHE A 36 5.92 -9.38 19.91
N LEU A 37 5.38 -10.13 18.95
CA LEU A 37 5.83 -11.50 18.70
C LEU A 37 7.25 -11.54 18.13
N GLU A 38 7.62 -10.56 17.30
CA GLU A 38 8.99 -10.42 16.80
C GLU A 38 9.99 -10.18 17.92
N CYS A 39 9.68 -9.32 18.90
CA CYS A 39 10.53 -9.14 20.08
C CYS A 39 10.71 -10.44 20.86
N TYR A 40 9.62 -11.19 21.08
CA TYR A 40 9.68 -12.51 21.73
C TYR A 40 10.59 -13.48 20.97
N LEU A 41 10.43 -13.57 19.64
CA LEU A 41 11.23 -14.47 18.82
C LEU A 41 12.70 -14.07 18.79
N ASN A 42 13.02 -12.78 18.76
CA ASN A 42 14.39 -12.28 18.84
C ASN A 42 15.04 -12.64 20.18
N GLU A 43 14.33 -12.47 21.30
CA GLU A 43 14.78 -12.88 22.63
C GLU A 43 15.07 -14.38 22.68
N MET A 44 14.15 -15.21 22.15
CA MET A 44 14.31 -16.66 22.08
C MET A 44 15.48 -17.07 21.18
N THR A 45 15.68 -16.37 20.06
CA THR A 45 16.81 -16.61 19.14
C THR A 45 18.16 -16.31 19.80
N LEU A 46 18.24 -15.22 20.58
CA LEU A 46 19.44 -14.89 21.35
C LEU A 46 19.72 -15.90 22.47
N ARG A 47 18.67 -16.45 23.05
CA ARG A 47 18.79 -17.48 24.10
C ARG A 47 19.20 -18.85 23.56
N TYR A 48 18.80 -19.17 22.33
CA TYR A 48 19.03 -20.45 21.66
C TYR A 48 19.62 -20.29 20.27
N PRO A 49 20.84 -19.71 20.16
CA PRO A 49 21.44 -19.42 18.86
C PRO A 49 21.70 -20.66 18.01
N GLU A 50 21.89 -21.82 18.65
CA GLU A 50 22.08 -23.12 17.99
C GLU A 50 20.84 -23.61 17.21
N ALA A 51 19.65 -23.10 17.52
CA ALA A 51 18.42 -23.42 16.82
C ALA A 51 18.30 -22.69 15.47
N VAL A 52 19.09 -21.62 15.25
CA VAL A 52 19.05 -20.84 14.00
C VAL A 52 19.69 -21.64 12.89
N GLY A 53 18.90 -21.92 11.83
CA GLY A 53 19.34 -22.71 10.68
C GLY A 53 19.49 -24.22 10.93
N ASN A 54 19.19 -24.70 12.12
CA ASN A 54 19.26 -26.11 12.50
C ASN A 54 17.87 -26.64 12.88
N ALA A 55 17.22 -27.38 11.97
CA ALA A 55 15.88 -27.90 12.18
C ALA A 55 15.78 -28.87 13.38
N ALA A 56 16.83 -29.67 13.63
CA ALA A 56 16.85 -30.63 14.74
C ALA A 56 16.92 -29.91 16.10
N GLU A 57 17.69 -28.84 16.19
CA GLU A 57 17.75 -28.00 17.40
C GLU A 57 16.46 -27.19 17.57
N LEU A 58 15.92 -26.64 16.47
CA LEU A 58 14.65 -25.87 16.50
C LEU A 58 13.49 -26.72 17.07
N MET A 59 13.44 -28.02 16.77
CA MET A 59 12.41 -28.93 17.29
C MET A 59 12.50 -29.12 18.82
N LYS A 60 13.67 -28.90 19.42
CA LYS A 60 13.85 -28.94 20.89
C LYS A 60 13.31 -27.70 21.59
N HIS A 61 13.04 -26.62 20.83
CA HIS A 61 12.53 -25.34 21.32
C HIS A 61 11.13 -25.01 20.76
N PRO A 62 10.05 -25.66 21.26
CA PRO A 62 8.69 -25.51 20.70
C PRO A 62 8.22 -24.04 20.66
N GLY A 63 8.61 -23.22 21.63
CA GLY A 63 8.27 -21.79 21.66
C GLY A 63 8.82 -21.01 20.47
N LEU A 64 10.05 -21.30 20.05
CA LEU A 64 10.66 -20.67 18.86
C LEU A 64 10.02 -21.21 17.57
N MET A 65 9.84 -22.52 17.48
CA MET A 65 9.26 -23.18 16.29
C MET A 65 7.82 -22.73 16.04
N TYR A 66 6.93 -22.87 17.01
CA TYR A 66 5.52 -22.46 16.88
C TYR A 66 5.37 -20.96 16.82
N GLY A 67 6.19 -20.19 17.55
CA GLY A 67 6.20 -18.74 17.48
C GLY A 67 6.50 -18.24 16.07
N SER A 68 7.48 -18.80 15.38
CA SER A 68 7.81 -18.45 13.99
C SER A 68 6.68 -18.79 13.02
N LEU A 69 6.03 -19.96 13.22
CA LEU A 69 4.86 -20.33 12.38
C LEU A 69 3.67 -19.39 12.62
N ILE A 70 3.36 -19.06 13.88
CA ILE A 70 2.32 -18.11 14.26
C ILE A 70 2.63 -16.74 13.66
N MET A 71 3.88 -16.28 13.76
CA MET A 71 4.34 -15.04 13.14
C MET A 71 4.01 -15.01 11.64
N LEU A 72 4.39 -16.05 10.90
CA LEU A 72 4.13 -16.14 9.46
C LEU A 72 2.63 -16.05 9.14
N VAL A 73 1.78 -16.78 9.87
CA VAL A 73 0.32 -16.76 9.68
C VAL A 73 -0.26 -15.38 9.98
N MET A 74 0.15 -14.75 11.08
CA MET A 74 -0.32 -13.43 11.46
C MET A 74 0.11 -12.36 10.45
N ARG A 75 1.36 -12.43 9.95
CA ARG A 75 1.85 -11.53 8.90
C ARG A 75 1.10 -11.74 7.58
N ALA A 76 0.75 -12.99 7.22
CA ALA A 76 -0.06 -13.28 6.04
C ALA A 76 -1.49 -12.70 6.14
N ILE A 77 -2.13 -12.79 7.32
CA ILE A 77 -3.43 -12.13 7.59
C ILE A 77 -3.28 -10.61 7.50
N GLY A 78 -2.17 -10.06 7.98
CA GLY A 78 -1.85 -8.65 7.93
C GLY A 78 -1.92 -8.06 6.53
N ARG A 79 -1.52 -8.85 5.51
CA ARG A 79 -1.54 -8.43 4.11
C ARG A 79 -2.92 -8.04 3.57
N PHE A 80 -3.99 -8.31 4.30
CA PHE A 80 -5.34 -7.86 3.95
C PHE A 80 -5.55 -6.37 4.18
N GLY A 81 -4.84 -5.76 5.12
CA GLY A 81 -5.09 -4.41 5.62
C GLY A 81 -4.88 -3.34 4.55
N PHE A 82 -3.65 -3.20 4.05
CA PHE A 82 -3.29 -2.12 3.14
C PHE A 82 -4.10 -2.12 1.83
N PRO A 83 -4.25 -3.22 1.08
CA PRO A 83 -4.99 -3.20 -0.18
C PRO A 83 -6.47 -2.86 0.02
N ILE A 84 -7.09 -3.25 1.15
CA ILE A 84 -8.46 -2.81 1.48
C ILE A 84 -8.49 -1.30 1.75
N PHE A 85 -7.52 -0.75 2.51
CA PHE A 85 -7.46 0.69 2.74
C PHE A 85 -7.18 1.48 1.45
N ALA A 86 -6.30 1.00 0.58
CA ALA A 86 -6.04 1.58 -0.73
C ALA A 86 -7.32 1.60 -1.60
N PHE A 87 -8.05 0.49 -1.65
CA PHE A 87 -9.34 0.39 -2.34
C PHE A 87 -10.36 1.37 -1.78
N LEU A 88 -10.52 1.41 -0.45
CA LEU A 88 -11.45 2.33 0.23
C LEU A 88 -11.03 3.80 0.11
N LEU A 89 -9.74 4.09 -0.04
CA LEU A 89 -9.25 5.43 -0.33
C LEU A 89 -9.70 5.88 -1.72
N VAL A 90 -9.59 5.01 -2.72
CA VAL A 90 -10.08 5.29 -4.09
C VAL A 90 -11.60 5.50 -4.10
N GLU A 91 -12.38 4.61 -3.47
CA GLU A 91 -13.84 4.78 -3.30
C GLU A 91 -14.15 6.10 -2.57
N GLY A 92 -13.39 6.41 -1.51
CA GLY A 92 -13.52 7.66 -0.77
C GLY A 92 -13.19 8.91 -1.61
N PHE A 93 -12.15 8.85 -2.44
CA PHE A 93 -11.78 9.92 -3.36
C PHE A 93 -12.89 10.20 -4.37
N MET A 94 -13.48 9.16 -4.95
CA MET A 94 -14.57 9.28 -5.93
C MET A 94 -15.85 9.90 -5.35
N HIS A 95 -16.09 9.74 -4.03
CA HIS A 95 -17.33 10.19 -3.37
C HIS A 95 -17.14 11.39 -2.43
N THR A 96 -15.91 11.89 -2.26
CA THR A 96 -15.66 12.99 -1.32
C THR A 96 -16.11 14.34 -1.87
N ARG A 97 -16.73 15.16 -1.02
CA ARG A 97 -17.06 16.56 -1.33
C ARG A 97 -15.84 17.49 -1.27
N SER A 98 -14.76 17.07 -0.58
CA SER A 98 -13.57 17.90 -0.39
C SER A 98 -12.33 17.05 -0.22
N VAL A 99 -11.54 16.91 -1.31
CA VAL A 99 -10.25 16.23 -1.29
C VAL A 99 -9.28 16.93 -0.34
N LYS A 100 -9.32 18.27 -0.26
CA LYS A 100 -8.48 19.07 0.67
C LYS A 100 -8.68 18.63 2.12
N LYS A 101 -9.94 18.51 2.58
CA LYS A 101 -10.25 18.06 3.95
C LYS A 101 -9.86 16.59 4.17
N TYR A 102 -9.95 15.77 3.14
CA TYR A 102 -9.53 14.37 3.21
C TYR A 102 -8.00 14.28 3.36
N ALA A 103 -7.25 14.98 2.51
CA ALA A 103 -5.79 15.05 2.58
C ALA A 103 -5.32 15.62 3.93
N LEU A 104 -5.95 16.69 4.42
CA LEU A 104 -5.63 17.29 5.73
C LEU A 104 -5.81 16.28 6.87
N ASN A 105 -6.91 15.52 6.88
CA ASN A 105 -7.11 14.49 7.91
C ASN A 105 -6.02 13.41 7.84
N LEU A 106 -5.66 12.91 6.64
CA LEU A 106 -4.58 11.92 6.48
C LEU A 106 -3.24 12.50 6.96
N GLY A 107 -2.92 13.74 6.60
CA GLY A 107 -1.67 14.41 7.01
C GLY A 107 -1.57 14.61 8.53
N ILE A 108 -2.66 15.05 9.17
CA ILE A 108 -2.70 15.19 10.64
C ILE A 108 -2.46 13.83 11.31
N PHE A 109 -3.14 12.78 10.86
CA PHE A 109 -2.97 11.45 11.46
C PHE A 109 -1.65 10.80 11.06
N ALA A 110 -1.05 11.14 9.91
CA ALA A 110 0.31 10.75 9.57
C ALA A 110 1.29 11.29 10.63
N LEU A 111 1.22 12.57 10.96
CA LEU A 111 2.09 13.20 11.96
C LEU A 111 1.85 12.66 13.38
N ILE A 112 0.57 12.51 13.79
CA ILE A 112 0.22 11.97 15.11
C ILE A 112 0.73 10.52 15.25
N SER A 113 0.70 9.75 14.18
CA SER A 113 1.07 8.34 14.18
C SER A 113 2.58 8.10 14.19
N GLU A 114 3.40 9.09 13.82
CA GLU A 114 4.86 8.93 13.77
C GLU A 114 5.46 8.52 15.11
N LEU A 115 5.07 9.17 16.18
CA LEU A 115 5.63 8.85 17.50
C LEU A 115 5.35 7.39 17.93
N PRO A 116 4.09 6.90 17.99
CA PRO A 116 3.85 5.50 18.31
C PRO A 116 4.41 4.53 17.28
N PHE A 117 4.46 4.90 16.01
CA PHE A 117 5.05 4.09 14.95
C PHE A 117 6.56 3.92 15.15
N ASN A 118 7.30 5.01 15.34
CA ASN A 118 8.73 4.99 15.58
C ASN A 118 9.08 4.22 16.86
N LEU A 119 8.30 4.39 17.93
CA LEU A 119 8.46 3.62 19.16
C LEU A 119 8.20 2.13 18.95
N GLY A 120 7.13 1.78 18.22
CA GLY A 120 6.75 0.39 17.99
C GLY A 120 7.72 -0.35 17.08
N PHE A 121 8.10 0.26 15.95
CA PHE A 121 8.88 -0.40 14.90
C PHE A 121 10.38 -0.12 14.96
N ALA A 122 10.82 1.05 15.43
CA ALA A 122 12.25 1.42 15.47
C ALA A 122 12.81 1.60 16.88
N ARG A 123 11.98 1.49 17.94
CA ARG A 123 12.39 1.73 19.34
C ARG A 123 13.07 3.09 19.54
N SER A 124 12.75 4.06 18.72
CA SER A 124 13.29 5.41 18.73
C SER A 124 12.17 6.44 18.75
N LEU A 125 12.42 7.61 19.33
CA LEU A 125 11.45 8.72 19.28
C LEU A 125 11.36 9.32 17.87
N PHE A 126 12.49 9.31 17.14
CA PHE A 126 12.61 9.86 15.78
C PHE A 126 13.38 8.89 14.89
N TYR A 127 12.72 8.34 13.89
CA TYR A 127 13.33 7.45 12.91
C TYR A 127 12.91 7.86 11.50
N ILE A 128 13.79 8.58 10.81
CA ILE A 128 13.49 9.19 9.50
C ILE A 128 13.54 8.22 8.32
N HIS A 129 14.02 6.98 8.54
CA HIS A 129 14.22 6.00 7.48
C HIS A 129 13.04 5.04 7.27
N TYR A 130 11.92 5.25 7.99
CA TYR A 130 10.70 4.50 7.79
C TYR A 130 9.51 5.27 8.30
N GLN A 131 8.61 5.67 7.40
CA GLN A 131 7.44 6.48 7.71
C GLN A 131 6.16 5.64 7.69
N ASN A 132 5.19 5.97 8.52
CA ASN A 132 3.95 5.22 8.64
C ASN A 132 3.07 5.26 7.38
N VAL A 133 2.15 4.30 7.27
CA VAL A 133 1.27 4.09 6.11
C VAL A 133 0.36 5.27 5.75
N PHE A 134 0.06 6.18 6.70
CA PHE A 134 -0.74 7.36 6.39
C PHE A 134 -0.03 8.30 5.41
N PHE A 135 1.31 8.35 5.40
CA PHE A 135 2.05 9.10 4.39
C PHE A 135 1.86 8.48 3.01
N THR A 136 1.91 7.15 2.87
CA THR A 136 1.63 6.46 1.61
C THR A 136 0.22 6.75 1.11
N LEU A 137 -0.77 6.65 2.00
CA LEU A 137 -2.18 6.96 1.66
C LEU A 137 -2.37 8.43 1.28
N LEU A 138 -1.68 9.36 1.97
CA LEU A 138 -1.71 10.79 1.63
C LEU A 138 -1.11 11.06 0.27
N LEU A 139 0.09 10.54 -0.01
CA LEU A 139 0.77 10.70 -1.29
C LEU A 139 -0.05 10.08 -2.44
N GLY A 140 -0.63 8.89 -2.22
CA GLY A 140 -1.55 8.27 -3.15
C GLY A 140 -2.78 9.15 -3.42
N LEU A 141 -3.43 9.69 -2.38
CA LEU A 141 -4.57 10.58 -2.53
C LEU A 141 -4.23 11.86 -3.30
N LEU A 142 -3.08 12.47 -3.02
CA LEU A 142 -2.61 13.67 -3.72
C LEU A 142 -2.28 13.36 -5.18
N CYS A 143 -1.69 12.19 -5.44
CA CYS A 143 -1.46 11.69 -6.80
C CYS A 143 -2.77 11.56 -7.57
N LEU A 144 -3.80 10.90 -6.99
CA LEU A 144 -5.12 10.78 -7.61
C LEU A 144 -5.74 12.15 -7.89
N TRP A 145 -5.60 13.08 -6.94
CA TRP A 145 -6.11 14.44 -7.12
C TRP A 145 -5.44 15.15 -8.29
N CYS A 146 -4.11 15.06 -8.41
CA CYS A 146 -3.38 15.61 -9.54
C CYS A 146 -3.78 14.95 -10.88
N ILE A 147 -3.92 13.62 -10.92
CA ILE A 147 -4.37 12.90 -12.12
C ILE A 147 -5.77 13.38 -12.52
N SER A 148 -6.69 13.49 -11.56
CA SER A 148 -8.06 13.96 -11.85
C SER A 148 -8.09 15.40 -12.35
N GLU A 149 -7.36 16.32 -11.72
CA GLU A 149 -7.37 17.74 -12.12
C GLU A 149 -6.61 17.99 -13.42
N PHE A 150 -5.43 17.43 -13.58
CA PHE A 150 -4.54 17.72 -14.71
C PHE A 150 -4.68 16.71 -15.86
N GLY A 151 -4.90 15.43 -15.56
CA GLY A 151 -5.00 14.39 -16.56
C GLY A 151 -6.40 14.23 -17.15
N GLU A 152 -7.46 14.32 -16.31
CA GLU A 152 -8.82 14.02 -16.73
C GLU A 152 -9.65 15.28 -17.05
N LYS A 153 -9.61 16.31 -16.20
CA LYS A 153 -10.51 17.47 -16.31
C LYS A 153 -9.96 18.58 -17.20
N ARG A 154 -8.64 18.79 -17.19
CA ARG A 154 -8.02 19.91 -17.88
C ARG A 154 -7.74 19.59 -19.35
N GLN A 155 -8.10 20.52 -20.24
CA GLN A 155 -7.68 20.49 -21.64
C GLN A 155 -6.33 21.21 -21.79
N TRP A 156 -5.39 20.56 -22.46
CA TRP A 156 -4.05 21.08 -22.66
C TRP A 156 -3.80 21.44 -24.10
N SER A 157 -2.93 22.44 -24.31
CA SER A 157 -2.51 22.86 -25.64
C SER A 157 -1.85 21.71 -26.41
N PRO A 158 -2.16 21.53 -27.70
CA PRO A 158 -1.47 20.55 -28.56
C PRO A 158 0.05 20.74 -28.64
N LYS A 159 0.55 21.94 -28.33
CA LYS A 159 2.00 22.22 -28.24
C LYS A 159 2.74 21.40 -27.20
N LEU A 160 2.03 20.81 -26.23
CA LEU A 160 2.60 19.98 -25.17
C LEU A 160 2.73 18.50 -25.56
N VAL A 161 2.25 18.11 -26.76
CA VAL A 161 2.37 16.73 -27.28
C VAL A 161 3.79 16.15 -27.22
N PRO A 162 4.89 16.90 -27.45
CA PRO A 162 6.23 16.35 -27.28
C PRO A 162 6.53 15.77 -25.89
N LEU A 163 5.90 16.30 -24.84
CA LEU A 163 6.04 15.76 -23.47
C LEU A 163 5.50 14.34 -23.32
N TYR A 164 4.65 13.87 -24.25
CA TYR A 164 4.18 12.50 -24.31
C TYR A 164 5.33 11.49 -24.39
N TYR A 165 6.33 11.78 -25.21
CA TYR A 165 7.48 10.88 -25.37
C TYR A 165 8.37 10.86 -24.12
N VAL A 166 8.50 12.00 -23.45
CA VAL A 166 9.18 12.08 -22.15
C VAL A 166 8.43 11.25 -21.11
N ALA A 167 7.10 11.41 -21.02
CA ALA A 167 6.26 10.63 -20.11
C ALA A 167 6.32 9.12 -20.42
N ALA A 168 6.38 8.75 -21.70
CA ALA A 168 6.54 7.36 -22.12
C ALA A 168 7.86 6.73 -21.62
N ALA A 169 8.97 7.47 -21.75
CA ALA A 169 10.27 7.05 -21.23
C ALA A 169 10.25 6.93 -19.68
N ILE A 170 9.64 7.92 -18.99
CA ILE A 170 9.47 7.90 -17.55
C ILE A 170 8.65 6.68 -17.10
N LEU A 171 7.52 6.38 -17.76
CA LEU A 171 6.73 5.19 -17.42
C LEU A 171 7.54 3.90 -17.61
N GLY A 172 8.27 3.79 -18.73
CA GLY A 172 9.17 2.66 -18.95
C GLY A 172 10.24 2.54 -17.85
N ALA A 173 10.84 3.68 -17.44
CA ALA A 173 11.81 3.71 -16.36
C ALA A 173 11.20 3.25 -15.02
N ILE A 174 10.00 3.72 -14.67
CA ILE A 174 9.29 3.28 -13.46
C ILE A 174 9.09 1.76 -13.51
N VAL A 175 8.55 1.22 -14.60
CA VAL A 175 8.34 -0.22 -14.74
C VAL A 175 9.65 -0.99 -14.60
N GLY A 176 10.73 -0.56 -15.27
CA GLY A 176 12.03 -1.22 -15.17
C GLY A 176 12.61 -1.16 -13.75
N PHE A 177 12.50 -0.03 -13.08
CA PHE A 177 12.95 0.14 -11.70
C PHE A 177 12.18 -0.77 -10.74
N GLU A 178 10.84 -0.82 -10.85
CA GLU A 178 10.02 -1.71 -10.03
C GLU A 178 10.32 -3.20 -10.27
N LEU A 179 10.50 -3.59 -11.52
CA LEU A 179 10.85 -4.96 -11.85
C LEU A 179 12.21 -5.38 -11.26
N THR A 180 13.17 -4.47 -11.12
CA THR A 180 14.47 -4.78 -10.49
C THR A 180 14.41 -4.85 -8.96
N LYS A 181 13.37 -4.30 -8.33
CA LYS A 181 13.14 -4.39 -6.89
C LYS A 181 12.25 -5.59 -6.52
N ALA A 182 11.47 -6.09 -7.47
CA ALA A 182 10.48 -7.11 -7.23
C ALA A 182 11.13 -8.42 -6.74
N GLU A 183 10.86 -8.82 -5.50
CA GLU A 183 11.39 -10.05 -4.91
C GLU A 183 11.06 -11.28 -5.74
N LEU A 184 9.82 -11.34 -6.25
CA LEU A 184 9.37 -12.46 -7.08
C LEU A 184 10.21 -12.63 -8.35
N ILE A 185 10.66 -11.51 -8.95
CA ILE A 185 11.49 -11.53 -10.17
C ILE A 185 12.95 -11.79 -9.82
N SER A 186 13.45 -11.25 -8.72
CA SER A 186 14.82 -11.46 -8.27
C SER A 186 15.11 -12.94 -7.97
N MET A 187 14.12 -13.71 -7.56
CA MET A 187 14.22 -15.16 -7.40
C MET A 187 14.53 -15.90 -8.72
N PHE A 188 14.16 -15.31 -9.86
CA PHE A 188 14.32 -15.92 -11.19
C PHE A 188 15.42 -15.29 -12.04
N THR A 189 15.86 -14.07 -11.73
CA THR A 189 16.79 -13.30 -12.58
C THR A 189 17.83 -12.52 -11.78
N THR A 190 18.98 -13.14 -11.55
CA THR A 190 20.18 -12.47 -10.99
C THR A 190 20.71 -11.36 -11.91
N VAL A 191 20.46 -11.41 -13.22
CA VAL A 191 20.94 -10.47 -14.22
C VAL A 191 20.26 -9.10 -14.11
N LEU A 192 18.94 -9.06 -13.91
CA LEU A 192 18.19 -7.81 -13.74
C LEU A 192 18.48 -7.15 -12.38
N TYR A 193 18.71 -7.96 -11.35
CA TYR A 193 19.01 -7.48 -10.01
C TYR A 193 20.42 -6.86 -9.91
N GLY A 194 21.38 -7.36 -10.70
CA GLY A 194 22.79 -6.93 -10.63
C GLY A 194 23.04 -5.51 -11.17
N ASN A 195 22.16 -4.94 -12.01
CA ASN A 195 22.39 -3.62 -12.62
C ASN A 195 21.10 -2.81 -12.85
N ARG A 196 20.55 -2.28 -11.76
CA ARG A 196 19.29 -1.52 -11.75
C ARG A 196 19.27 -0.35 -12.73
N LEU A 197 20.38 0.38 -12.86
CA LEU A 197 20.45 1.55 -13.75
C LEU A 197 20.33 1.14 -15.22
N ILE A 198 21.02 0.04 -15.62
CA ILE A 198 20.95 -0.48 -16.99
C ILE A 198 19.53 -0.98 -17.29
N ALA A 199 18.95 -1.80 -16.41
CA ALA A 199 17.59 -2.32 -16.58
C ALA A 199 16.57 -1.19 -16.67
N THR A 200 16.67 -0.17 -15.81
CA THR A 200 15.81 1.02 -15.84
C THR A 200 15.96 1.78 -17.15
N GLY A 201 17.21 1.98 -17.64
CA GLY A 201 17.49 2.65 -18.90
C GLY A 201 16.95 1.89 -20.11
N ILE A 202 17.16 0.58 -20.18
CA ILE A 202 16.61 -0.28 -21.25
C ILE A 202 15.07 -0.20 -21.24
N SER A 203 14.45 -0.31 -20.07
CA SER A 203 12.98 -0.24 -19.96
C SER A 203 12.43 1.13 -20.32
N ALA A 204 13.16 2.22 -20.05
CA ALA A 204 12.80 3.57 -20.51
C ALA A 204 12.76 3.66 -22.04
N VAL A 205 13.78 3.09 -22.72
CA VAL A 205 13.84 3.05 -24.18
C VAL A 205 12.72 2.16 -24.76
N ILE A 206 12.47 0.99 -24.16
CA ILE A 206 11.37 0.12 -24.57
C ILE A 206 10.03 0.83 -24.40
N GLY A 207 9.79 1.46 -23.26
CA GLY A 207 8.58 2.25 -23.00
C GLY A 207 8.38 3.35 -24.02
N LEU A 208 9.43 4.08 -24.35
CA LEU A 208 9.40 5.10 -25.39
C LEU A 208 9.02 4.52 -26.76
N ILE A 209 9.65 3.41 -27.18
CA ILE A 209 9.36 2.77 -28.48
C ILE A 209 7.93 2.26 -28.53
N VAL A 210 7.49 1.51 -27.51
CA VAL A 210 6.14 0.94 -27.44
C VAL A 210 5.09 2.05 -27.50
N MET A 211 5.26 3.09 -26.68
CA MET A 211 4.31 4.21 -26.65
C MET A 211 4.41 5.10 -27.89
N ALA A 212 5.55 5.19 -28.57
CA ALA A 212 5.64 5.86 -29.86
C ALA A 212 4.85 5.11 -30.95
N ILE A 213 4.88 3.78 -30.94
CA ILE A 213 4.09 2.95 -31.87
C ILE A 213 2.59 3.05 -31.55
N LEU A 214 2.19 2.84 -30.30
CA LEU A 214 0.79 2.93 -29.87
C LEU A 214 0.22 4.33 -30.03
N GLY A 215 1.04 5.35 -29.74
CA GLY A 215 0.67 6.75 -29.81
C GLY A 215 0.39 7.28 -31.24
N ARG A 216 0.73 6.49 -32.26
CA ARG A 216 0.32 6.84 -33.64
C ARG A 216 -1.22 6.88 -33.82
N LYS A 217 -1.93 6.12 -32.96
CA LYS A 217 -3.40 6.07 -32.94
C LYS A 217 -4.03 7.09 -31.99
N PHE A 218 -3.24 7.83 -31.21
CA PHE A 218 -3.72 8.77 -30.21
C PHE A 218 -3.73 10.19 -30.77
N ASP A 219 -4.84 10.90 -30.56
CA ASP A 219 -4.93 12.33 -30.79
C ASP A 219 -4.12 13.13 -29.74
N ALA A 220 -4.03 14.45 -29.95
CA ALA A 220 -3.30 15.32 -29.02
C ALA A 220 -3.88 15.33 -27.61
N ALA A 221 -5.21 15.19 -27.48
CA ALA A 221 -5.87 15.17 -26.18
C ALA A 221 -5.52 13.90 -25.40
N ALA A 222 -5.54 12.73 -26.05
CA ALA A 222 -5.16 11.46 -25.45
C ALA A 222 -3.68 11.44 -25.03
N LYS A 223 -2.77 11.99 -25.87
CA LYS A 223 -1.35 12.10 -25.53
C LYS A 223 -1.12 13.00 -24.32
N ASN A 224 -1.78 14.15 -24.26
CA ASN A 224 -1.69 15.04 -23.13
C ASN A 224 -2.30 14.42 -21.87
N ARG A 225 -3.44 13.72 -21.97
CA ARG A 225 -4.02 12.99 -20.83
C ARG A 225 -3.05 11.95 -20.28
N PHE A 226 -2.42 11.16 -21.13
CA PHE A 226 -1.38 10.20 -20.73
C PHE A 226 -0.23 10.91 -20.01
N THR A 227 0.31 11.99 -20.58
CA THR A 227 1.41 12.76 -19.99
C THR A 227 1.07 13.24 -18.58
N PHE A 228 -0.06 13.90 -18.43
CA PHE A 228 -0.49 14.45 -17.13
C PHE A 228 -1.10 13.42 -16.18
N THR A 229 -1.15 12.15 -16.57
CA THR A 229 -1.34 11.00 -15.69
C THR A 229 0.00 10.47 -15.22
N VAL A 230 0.98 10.27 -16.10
CA VAL A 230 2.27 9.68 -15.77
C VAL A 230 3.14 10.61 -14.91
N LEU A 231 3.15 11.92 -15.18
CA LEU A 231 3.98 12.86 -14.41
C LEU A 231 3.65 12.89 -12.90
N PRO A 232 2.37 13.00 -12.48
CA PRO A 232 2.04 12.87 -11.06
C PRO A 232 2.47 11.53 -10.46
N ILE A 233 2.27 10.41 -11.18
CA ILE A 233 2.70 9.09 -10.72
C ILE A 233 4.20 9.10 -10.43
N ALA A 234 5.03 9.58 -11.36
CA ALA A 234 6.48 9.64 -11.20
C ALA A 234 6.87 10.46 -9.97
N VAL A 235 6.27 11.64 -9.80
CA VAL A 235 6.58 12.52 -8.66
C VAL A 235 6.20 11.88 -7.34
N PHE A 236 4.97 11.40 -7.19
CA PHE A 236 4.49 10.89 -5.90
C PHE A 236 5.07 9.52 -5.55
N ALA A 237 5.35 8.66 -6.54
CA ALA A 237 6.06 7.41 -6.32
C ALA A 237 7.52 7.69 -5.88
N ALA A 238 8.22 8.61 -6.54
CA ALA A 238 9.57 9.01 -6.14
C ALA A 238 9.59 9.60 -4.72
N VAL A 239 8.64 10.49 -4.38
CA VAL A 239 8.54 11.05 -3.03
C VAL A 239 8.30 9.94 -1.99
N ALA A 240 7.42 8.98 -2.25
CA ALA A 240 7.16 7.85 -1.36
C ALA A 240 8.40 6.98 -1.17
N TYR A 241 9.15 6.73 -2.25
CA TYR A 241 10.40 5.97 -2.23
C TYR A 241 11.48 6.67 -1.40
N PHE A 242 11.73 7.96 -1.63
CA PHE A 242 12.76 8.71 -0.91
C PHE A 242 12.41 8.98 0.56
N LEU A 243 11.13 9.16 0.87
CA LEU A 243 10.66 9.26 2.25
C LEU A 243 10.61 7.90 2.96
N GLN A 244 10.81 6.81 2.23
CA GLN A 244 10.73 5.45 2.78
C GLN A 244 9.41 5.22 3.54
N THR A 245 8.28 5.61 2.92
CA THR A 245 6.97 5.38 3.51
C THR A 245 6.62 3.89 3.49
N ASP A 246 5.76 3.45 4.40
CA ASP A 246 5.29 2.06 4.42
C ASP A 246 4.64 1.71 3.06
N TYR A 247 5.01 0.58 2.47
CA TYR A 247 4.77 0.22 1.06
C TYR A 247 5.44 1.13 0.00
N ALA A 248 6.16 2.17 0.39
CA ALA A 248 6.93 3.07 -0.48
C ALA A 248 6.19 3.45 -1.78
N ASP A 249 6.88 3.43 -2.90
CA ASP A 249 6.36 3.66 -4.25
C ASP A 249 5.33 2.60 -4.70
N PHE A 250 5.52 1.32 -4.34
CA PHE A 250 4.52 0.27 -4.60
C PHE A 250 3.14 0.61 -4.01
N GLY A 251 3.10 1.23 -2.84
CA GLY A 251 1.86 1.67 -2.22
C GLY A 251 1.14 2.74 -3.04
N VAL A 252 1.86 3.76 -3.50
CA VAL A 252 1.30 4.81 -4.38
C VAL A 252 0.84 4.21 -5.71
N LEU A 253 1.67 3.35 -6.34
CA LEU A 253 1.34 2.69 -7.60
C LEU A 253 0.11 1.78 -7.46
N THR A 254 -0.05 1.08 -6.33
CA THR A 254 -1.24 0.26 -6.02
C THR A 254 -2.50 1.11 -5.97
N ILE A 255 -2.47 2.25 -5.28
CA ILE A 255 -3.60 3.19 -5.23
C ILE A 255 -3.94 3.70 -6.62
N VAL A 256 -2.94 4.07 -7.41
CA VAL A 256 -3.12 4.57 -8.78
C VAL A 256 -3.70 3.50 -9.69
N ILE A 257 -3.20 2.27 -9.70
CA ILE A 257 -3.73 1.20 -10.56
C ILE A 257 -5.18 0.87 -10.21
N MET A 258 -5.52 0.86 -8.91
CA MET A 258 -6.90 0.70 -8.47
C MET A 258 -7.79 1.85 -8.96
N TYR A 259 -7.31 3.08 -8.99
CA TYR A 259 -8.03 4.24 -9.53
C TYR A 259 -8.21 4.16 -11.05
N LEU A 260 -7.17 3.83 -11.79
CA LEU A 260 -7.23 3.73 -13.25
C LEU A 260 -8.19 2.62 -13.71
N LEU A 261 -8.33 1.56 -12.93
CA LEU A 261 -9.23 0.42 -13.20
C LEU A 261 -10.56 0.50 -12.43
N ARG A 262 -10.91 1.65 -11.86
CA ARG A 262 -12.08 1.86 -10.98
C ARG A 262 -13.43 1.49 -11.56
N ASN A 263 -13.53 1.38 -12.88
CA ASN A 263 -14.77 0.94 -13.56
C ASN A 263 -15.15 -0.53 -13.21
N SER A 264 -14.19 -1.33 -12.76
CA SER A 264 -14.43 -2.70 -12.28
C SER A 264 -13.69 -2.92 -10.97
N ARG A 265 -14.42 -2.86 -9.85
CA ARG A 265 -13.88 -2.98 -8.49
C ARG A 265 -13.02 -4.24 -8.29
N THR A 266 -13.49 -5.37 -8.81
CA THR A 266 -12.76 -6.64 -8.69
C THR A 266 -11.46 -6.61 -9.48
N LYS A 267 -11.48 -6.09 -10.73
CA LYS A 267 -10.25 -5.94 -11.52
C LYS A 267 -9.28 -4.95 -10.86
N ALA A 268 -9.79 -3.80 -10.41
CA ALA A 268 -9.00 -2.80 -9.72
C ALA A 268 -8.28 -3.38 -8.51
N PHE A 269 -9.00 -4.08 -7.65
CA PHE A 269 -8.45 -4.73 -6.46
C PHE A 269 -7.46 -5.85 -6.82
N GLY A 270 -7.80 -6.72 -7.78
CA GLY A 270 -6.94 -7.82 -8.22
C GLY A 270 -5.60 -7.33 -8.80
N TRP A 271 -5.61 -6.29 -9.64
CA TRP A 271 -4.37 -5.69 -10.16
C TRP A 271 -3.56 -5.00 -9.07
N GLY A 272 -4.20 -4.36 -8.09
CA GLY A 272 -3.53 -3.82 -6.92
C GLY A 272 -2.82 -4.90 -6.11
N CYS A 273 -3.49 -6.03 -5.82
CA CYS A 273 -2.88 -7.19 -5.16
C CYS A 273 -1.73 -7.78 -5.98
N GLY A 274 -1.90 -7.88 -7.32
CA GLY A 274 -0.85 -8.36 -8.22
C GLY A 274 0.42 -7.51 -8.14
N LEU A 275 0.27 -6.19 -8.11
CA LEU A 275 1.41 -5.28 -7.97
C LEU A 275 2.11 -5.45 -6.61
N LEU A 276 1.34 -5.56 -5.52
CA LEU A 276 1.92 -5.82 -4.19
C LEU A 276 2.64 -7.17 -4.13
N THR A 277 2.13 -8.21 -4.80
CA THR A 277 2.78 -9.52 -4.88
C THR A 277 4.15 -9.45 -5.58
N LEU A 278 4.35 -8.51 -6.52
CA LEU A 278 5.67 -8.26 -7.09
C LEU A 278 6.65 -7.68 -6.06
N MET A 279 6.17 -6.86 -5.13
CA MET A 279 6.97 -6.31 -4.04
C MET A 279 7.42 -7.42 -3.08
N SER A 280 6.48 -8.25 -2.61
CA SER A 280 6.77 -9.40 -1.76
C SER A 280 5.77 -10.55 -2.03
N PRO A 281 6.24 -11.81 -2.15
CA PRO A 281 5.37 -12.97 -2.33
C PRO A 281 4.31 -13.14 -1.23
N LEU A 282 4.59 -12.68 -0.01
CA LEU A 282 3.65 -12.73 1.11
C LEU A 282 2.39 -11.89 0.84
N GLU A 283 2.50 -10.84 0.03
CA GLU A 283 1.35 -9.99 -0.36
C GLU A 283 0.31 -10.76 -1.21
N ALA A 284 0.66 -11.93 -1.76
CA ALA A 284 -0.29 -12.77 -2.49
C ALA A 284 -1.49 -13.20 -1.63
N PHE A 285 -1.35 -13.28 -0.31
CA PHE A 285 -2.47 -13.55 0.60
C PHE A 285 -3.58 -12.49 0.51
N ALA A 286 -3.27 -11.26 0.09
CA ALA A 286 -4.24 -10.21 -0.15
C ALA A 286 -5.33 -10.59 -1.18
N PHE A 287 -5.02 -11.51 -2.12
CA PHE A 287 -6.01 -12.00 -3.08
C PHE A 287 -7.24 -12.67 -2.43
N LEU A 288 -7.11 -13.20 -1.21
CA LEU A 288 -8.25 -13.74 -0.46
C LEU A 288 -9.33 -12.67 -0.23
N MET A 289 -8.95 -11.40 -0.19
CA MET A 289 -9.88 -10.28 -0.01
C MET A 289 -10.67 -9.95 -1.28
N MET A 290 -10.36 -10.57 -2.41
CA MET A 290 -11.23 -10.49 -3.59
C MET A 290 -12.63 -11.03 -3.31
N ILE A 291 -12.78 -11.98 -2.38
CA ILE A 291 -14.07 -12.57 -1.99
C ILE A 291 -14.99 -11.49 -1.40
N PRO A 292 -14.65 -10.76 -0.32
CA PRO A 292 -15.49 -9.67 0.18
C PRO A 292 -15.59 -8.48 -0.78
N ILE A 293 -14.54 -8.17 -1.55
CA ILE A 293 -14.56 -7.08 -2.54
C ILE A 293 -15.53 -7.38 -3.68
N SER A 294 -15.62 -8.61 -4.18
CA SER A 294 -16.59 -8.99 -5.22
C SER A 294 -18.04 -8.85 -4.76
N LYS A 295 -18.27 -8.96 -3.44
CA LYS A 295 -19.58 -8.79 -2.80
C LYS A 295 -19.83 -7.37 -2.30
N TYR A 296 -18.90 -6.44 -2.51
CA TYR A 296 -19.05 -5.06 -2.05
C TYR A 296 -20.16 -4.35 -2.80
N ASN A 297 -21.17 -3.87 -2.05
CA ASN A 297 -22.41 -3.29 -2.60
C ASN A 297 -22.31 -1.79 -2.94
N GLY A 298 -21.16 -1.15 -2.67
CA GLY A 298 -20.97 0.29 -2.89
C GLY A 298 -21.53 1.19 -1.79
N GLU A 299 -22.19 0.62 -0.78
CA GLU A 299 -22.74 1.38 0.32
C GLU A 299 -21.76 1.55 1.46
N ARG A 300 -21.85 2.71 2.14
CA ARG A 300 -21.02 2.98 3.30
C ARG A 300 -21.27 2.00 4.45
N GLY A 301 -22.52 1.54 4.61
CA GLY A 301 -22.96 0.71 5.72
C GLY A 301 -23.16 1.51 7.02
N LYS A 302 -23.13 0.81 8.17
CA LYS A 302 -23.38 1.41 9.49
C LYS A 302 -22.51 2.64 9.71
N LYS A 303 -23.16 3.75 10.08
CA LYS A 303 -22.46 5.02 10.34
C LYS A 303 -21.61 4.87 11.62
N MET A 304 -20.29 4.94 11.45
CA MET A 304 -19.32 4.97 12.55
C MET A 304 -18.57 6.28 12.51
N ASN A 305 -18.06 6.72 13.67
CA ASN A 305 -17.23 7.91 13.73
C ASN A 305 -15.95 7.70 12.90
N LYS A 306 -15.72 8.59 11.94
CA LYS A 306 -14.52 8.49 11.08
C LYS A 306 -13.22 8.57 11.87
N TYR A 307 -13.19 9.33 12.96
CA TYR A 307 -12.00 9.49 13.80
C TYR A 307 -11.64 8.21 14.56
N PHE A 308 -12.61 7.31 14.79
CA PHE A 308 -12.29 5.98 15.35
C PHE A 308 -11.30 5.21 14.47
N PHE A 309 -11.54 5.18 13.16
CA PHE A 309 -10.65 4.47 12.23
C PHE A 309 -9.28 5.13 12.10
N TYR A 310 -9.20 6.46 12.16
CA TYR A 310 -7.92 7.18 12.13
C TYR A 310 -7.13 6.99 13.43
N ALA A 311 -7.80 7.16 14.59
CA ALA A 311 -7.15 7.05 15.88
C ALA A 311 -6.75 5.61 16.24
N PHE A 312 -7.46 4.61 15.70
CA PHE A 312 -7.13 3.21 15.92
C PHE A 312 -5.66 2.91 15.60
N TYR A 313 -5.14 3.47 14.50
CA TYR A 313 -3.78 3.20 14.04
C TYR A 313 -2.71 3.61 15.06
N PRO A 314 -2.58 4.87 15.50
CA PRO A 314 -1.59 5.24 16.50
C PRO A 314 -1.84 4.60 17.87
N VAL A 315 -3.11 4.43 18.26
CA VAL A 315 -3.46 3.91 19.60
C VAL A 315 -3.06 2.45 19.76
N HIS A 316 -3.42 1.56 18.81
CA HIS A 316 -3.08 0.15 18.96
C HIS A 316 -1.57 -0.11 18.88
N ILE A 317 -0.84 0.60 18.01
CA ILE A 317 0.63 0.50 17.95
C ILE A 317 1.24 0.91 19.31
N GLY A 318 0.81 2.05 19.86
CA GLY A 318 1.26 2.52 21.17
C GLY A 318 0.96 1.52 22.29
N LEU A 319 -0.24 0.92 22.30
CA LEU A 319 -0.61 -0.09 23.29
C LEU A 319 0.20 -1.38 23.16
N ILE A 320 0.45 -1.86 21.94
CA ILE A 320 1.30 -3.05 21.71
C ILE A 320 2.73 -2.75 22.15
N TYR A 321 3.27 -1.56 21.84
CA TYR A 321 4.58 -1.14 22.31
C TYR A 321 4.67 -1.12 23.84
N LEU A 322 3.69 -0.51 24.51
CA LEU A 322 3.64 -0.53 25.99
C LEU A 322 3.57 -1.94 26.56
N LEU A 323 2.83 -2.83 25.90
CA LEU A 323 2.77 -4.25 26.30
C LEU A 323 4.15 -4.92 26.19
N THR A 324 4.95 -4.65 25.15
CA THR A 324 6.32 -5.20 25.05
C THR A 324 7.21 -4.73 26.19
N LEU A 325 7.07 -3.47 26.62
CA LEU A 325 7.83 -2.93 27.76
C LEU A 325 7.39 -3.57 29.09
N LEU A 326 6.08 -3.76 29.30
CA LEU A 326 5.54 -4.39 30.51
C LEU A 326 6.00 -5.85 30.68
N VAL A 327 6.14 -6.58 29.56
CA VAL A 327 6.65 -7.96 29.57
C VAL A 327 8.18 -8.02 29.71
N GLY A 328 8.87 -6.89 29.55
CA GLY A 328 10.33 -6.79 29.68
C GLY A 328 11.08 -7.21 28.42
N PHE A 329 10.44 -7.23 27.23
CA PHE A 329 11.14 -7.47 25.97
C PHE A 329 11.94 -6.24 25.57
N THR A 330 13.28 -6.36 25.63
CA THR A 330 14.22 -5.27 25.31
C THR A 330 14.95 -5.49 23.99
N THR A 331 14.97 -6.72 23.49
CA THR A 331 15.67 -7.09 22.28
C THR A 331 14.85 -6.73 21.04
N PHE A 332 15.46 -5.98 20.13
CA PHE A 332 14.85 -5.57 18.87
C PHE A 332 15.85 -5.76 17.74
N SER A 333 15.43 -6.40 16.65
CA SER A 333 16.11 -6.33 15.37
C SER A 333 15.23 -5.52 14.41
N LEU A 334 15.81 -4.56 13.70
CA LEU A 334 15.17 -3.92 12.56
C LEU A 334 15.02 -4.99 11.45
N GLY A 335 13.95 -5.75 11.48
CA GLY A 335 13.62 -6.75 10.47
C GLY A 335 12.88 -6.10 9.29
N PHE A 336 13.57 -5.26 8.51
CA PHE A 336 13.07 -4.70 7.26
C PHE A 336 13.74 -5.35 6.06
#